data_224806464d730968232ebfd9f55a079f
#
_entry.id   224806464d730968232ebfd9f55a079f
#
_cell.length_a   1.000
_cell.length_b   1.000
_cell.length_c   1.000
_cell.angle_alpha   90.00
_cell.angle_beta   90.00
_cell.angle_gamma   90.00
#
_symmetry.space_group_name_H-M   'P 1'
#
loop_
_entity.id
_entity.type
_entity.pdbx_description
1 polymer ?
#
loop_
_entity_poly.entity_id
_entity_poly.type
_entity_poly.pdbx_seq_one_letter_code
_entity_poly.pdbx_strand_id
1 'polypeptide(L)'
;GDKDGRYRAELESRWDKEGGEAMFVELRRIDPETAGNLHLNDKKRILRALEVYYETGKTMAQHNAETKLTPPRYDSVRIGLAYEDRDDMKRAIDLRVDKMVEAGLFDEVRALLDSGLPRDVTAMQAIGYKEALAYLDGEAAREEAIDEIKLRSRQYAKRQLTWLRRDPGIHWFYWKKTRILPDCLAFSTEILHTYGVS
;
A
#
# COMPACT_ATOMS: atom_id res chain seq x y z
N GLY A 1 -15.83 6.83 12.09
CA GLY A 1 -14.46 6.87 12.58
C GLY A 1 -14.23 8.08 13.45
N ASP A 2 -13.19 8.04 14.28
CA ASP A 2 -12.74 9.17 15.12
C ASP A 2 -12.44 10.38 14.20
N LYS A 3 -13.48 11.19 13.96
CA LYS A 3 -13.38 12.34 13.05
C LYS A 3 -12.39 13.38 13.54
N ASP A 4 -12.11 13.37 14.84
CA ASP A 4 -11.25 14.36 15.50
C ASP A 4 -9.83 13.82 15.79
N GLY A 5 -9.54 12.56 15.51
CA GLY A 5 -8.24 11.93 15.74
C GLY A 5 -7.80 11.83 17.21
N ARG A 6 -8.72 12.02 18.15
CA ARG A 6 -8.44 12.12 19.59
C ARG A 6 -7.89 10.80 20.15
N TYR A 7 -8.54 9.68 19.86
CA TYR A 7 -8.09 8.36 20.31
C TYR A 7 -6.72 8.02 19.72
N ARG A 8 -6.49 8.40 18.46
CA ARG A 8 -5.20 8.18 17.81
C ARG A 8 -4.08 8.91 18.52
N ALA A 9 -4.26 10.21 18.79
CA ALA A 9 -3.25 11.02 19.47
C ALA A 9 -2.98 10.52 20.91
N GLU A 10 -4.03 10.12 21.63
CA GLU A 10 -3.90 9.54 22.98
C GLU A 10 -3.11 8.22 22.95
N LEU A 11 -3.43 7.32 22.03
CA LEU A 11 -2.75 6.03 21.89
C LEU A 11 -1.29 6.20 21.47
N GLU A 12 -0.97 7.15 20.61
CA GLU A 12 0.42 7.47 20.25
C GLU A 12 1.20 8.00 21.45
N SER A 13 0.59 8.91 22.26
CA SER A 13 1.21 9.39 23.50
C SER A 13 1.43 8.24 24.51
N ARG A 14 0.46 7.32 24.64
CA ARG A 14 0.60 6.13 25.50
C ARG A 14 1.71 5.20 25.00
N TRP A 15 1.81 4.99 23.68
CA TRP A 15 2.89 4.19 23.11
C TRP A 15 4.27 4.72 23.50
N ASP A 16 4.44 6.04 23.47
CA ASP A 16 5.72 6.67 23.79
C ASP A 16 6.04 6.64 25.30
N LYS A 17 5.00 6.62 26.17
CA LYS A 17 5.15 6.59 27.63
C LYS A 17 5.24 5.18 28.21
N GLU A 18 4.35 4.27 27.78
CA GLU A 18 4.16 2.94 28.35
C GLU A 18 4.97 1.87 27.58
N GLY A 19 5.34 2.18 26.32
CA GLY A 19 6.05 1.26 25.44
C GLY A 19 5.14 0.32 24.64
N GLY A 20 5.66 -0.17 23.54
CA GLY A 20 4.92 -1.05 22.62
C GLY A 20 4.49 -2.38 23.22
N GLU A 21 5.27 -2.91 24.18
CA GLU A 21 4.97 -4.19 24.84
C GLU A 21 3.69 -4.11 25.69
N ALA A 22 3.55 -3.05 26.48
CA ALA A 22 2.35 -2.82 27.31
C ALA A 22 1.10 -2.70 26.43
N MET A 23 1.16 -1.94 25.35
CA MET A 23 0.08 -1.77 24.40
C MET A 23 -0.26 -3.08 23.66
N PHE A 24 0.72 -3.88 23.34
CA PHE A 24 0.50 -5.19 22.70
C PHE A 24 -0.12 -6.21 23.67
N VAL A 25 0.27 -6.21 24.94
CA VAL A 25 -0.36 -7.03 25.99
C VAL A 25 -1.83 -6.63 26.17
N GLU A 26 -2.11 -5.34 26.17
CA GLU A 26 -3.49 -4.82 26.22
C GLU A 26 -4.30 -5.29 25.02
N LEU A 27 -3.77 -5.15 23.78
CA LEU A 27 -4.44 -5.66 22.58
C LEU A 27 -4.70 -7.17 22.66
N ARG A 28 -3.73 -7.95 23.15
CA ARG A 28 -3.89 -9.40 23.30
C ARG A 28 -5.04 -9.76 24.26
N ARG A 29 -5.27 -8.95 25.29
CA ARG A 29 -6.39 -9.14 26.22
C ARG A 29 -7.72 -8.80 25.61
N ILE A 30 -7.79 -7.72 24.78
CA ILE A 30 -9.01 -7.19 24.18
C ILE A 30 -9.40 -7.99 22.92
N ASP A 31 -8.43 -8.23 22.05
CA ASP A 31 -8.60 -8.84 20.73
C ASP A 31 -7.47 -9.87 20.47
N PRO A 32 -7.54 -11.05 21.12
CA PRO A 32 -6.50 -12.08 20.97
C PRO A 32 -6.37 -12.60 19.55
N GLU A 33 -7.45 -12.60 18.76
CA GLU A 33 -7.44 -13.03 17.36
C GLU A 33 -6.63 -12.07 16.48
N THR A 34 -6.87 -10.79 16.60
CA THR A 34 -6.10 -9.78 15.87
C THR A 34 -4.65 -9.76 16.35
N ALA A 35 -4.41 -9.81 17.65
CA ALA A 35 -3.06 -9.82 18.22
C ALA A 35 -2.24 -11.05 17.78
N GLY A 36 -2.88 -12.20 17.61
CA GLY A 36 -2.21 -13.44 17.13
C GLY A 36 -1.65 -13.30 15.69
N ASN A 37 -2.13 -12.34 14.91
CA ASN A 37 -1.70 -12.06 13.55
C ASN A 37 -0.75 -10.86 13.44
N LEU A 38 -0.32 -10.28 14.59
CA LEU A 38 0.55 -9.10 14.62
C LEU A 38 1.84 -9.42 15.37
N HIS A 39 2.89 -8.66 15.03
CA HIS A 39 4.15 -8.66 15.77
C HIS A 39 4.22 -7.42 16.67
N LEU A 40 4.99 -7.52 17.77
CA LEU A 40 5.23 -6.41 18.71
C LEU A 40 5.69 -5.11 18.03
N ASN A 41 6.43 -5.22 16.93
CA ASN A 41 6.93 -4.08 16.14
C ASN A 41 5.89 -3.46 15.19
N ASP A 42 4.68 -4.03 15.11
CA ASP A 42 3.61 -3.54 14.23
C ASP A 42 2.85 -2.35 14.85
N LYS A 43 3.59 -1.32 15.35
CA LYS A 43 3.03 -0.14 16.05
C LYS A 43 1.73 0.35 15.40
N LYS A 44 1.76 0.63 14.08
CA LYS A 44 0.61 1.19 13.37
C LYS A 44 -0.62 0.29 13.43
N ARG A 45 -0.44 -1.03 13.35
CA ARG A 45 -1.55 -2.00 13.37
C ARG A 45 -2.08 -2.21 14.78
N ILE A 46 -1.19 -2.27 15.78
CA ILE A 46 -1.57 -2.36 17.19
C ILE A 46 -2.40 -1.15 17.59
N LEU A 47 -1.90 0.06 17.30
CA LEU A 47 -2.62 1.29 17.60
C LEU A 47 -3.95 1.35 16.87
N ARG A 48 -4.02 0.93 15.60
CA ARG A 48 -5.29 0.92 14.85
C ARG A 48 -6.31 -0.03 15.44
N ALA A 49 -5.90 -1.21 15.91
CA ALA A 49 -6.82 -2.16 16.53
C ALA A 49 -7.37 -1.64 17.86
N LEU A 50 -6.53 -1.02 18.69
CA LEU A 50 -6.95 -0.37 19.92
C LEU A 50 -7.85 0.84 19.67
N GLU A 51 -7.51 1.69 18.70
CA GLU A 51 -8.31 2.84 18.25
C GLU A 51 -9.72 2.41 17.88
N VAL A 52 -9.88 1.40 17.03
CA VAL A 52 -11.19 0.87 16.63
C VAL A 52 -11.98 0.38 17.85
N TYR A 53 -11.34 -0.33 18.77
CA TYR A 53 -12.00 -0.81 19.98
C TYR A 53 -12.48 0.34 20.87
N TYR A 54 -11.63 1.32 21.16
CA TYR A 54 -12.00 2.46 22.01
C TYR A 54 -13.06 3.35 21.38
N GLU A 55 -13.07 3.44 20.06
CA GLU A 55 -14.03 4.24 19.32
C GLU A 55 -15.41 3.57 19.22
N THR A 56 -15.45 2.26 19.02
CA THR A 56 -16.67 1.52 18.65
C THR A 56 -17.15 0.52 19.69
N GLY A 57 -16.32 0.17 20.65
CA GLY A 57 -16.57 -0.93 21.59
C GLY A 57 -16.46 -2.32 20.97
N LYS A 58 -16.08 -2.43 19.68
CA LYS A 58 -15.91 -3.70 18.95
C LYS A 58 -14.46 -3.93 18.59
N THR A 59 -14.02 -5.18 18.64
CA THR A 59 -12.69 -5.56 18.20
C THR A 59 -12.55 -5.56 16.68
N MET A 60 -11.31 -5.48 16.17
CA MET A 60 -11.05 -5.63 14.73
C MET A 60 -11.50 -6.99 14.20
N ALA A 61 -11.33 -8.06 15.00
CA ALA A 61 -11.82 -9.40 14.64
C ALA A 61 -13.35 -9.40 14.46
N GLN A 62 -14.09 -8.79 15.37
CA GLN A 62 -15.56 -8.65 15.26
C GLN A 62 -15.98 -7.85 14.02
N HIS A 63 -15.33 -6.69 13.78
CA HIS A 63 -15.60 -5.89 12.57
C HIS A 63 -15.35 -6.70 11.29
N ASN A 64 -14.24 -7.43 11.24
CA ASN A 64 -13.89 -8.27 10.08
C ASN A 64 -14.90 -9.41 9.88
N ALA A 65 -15.38 -10.03 10.96
CA ALA A 65 -16.40 -11.07 10.89
C ALA A 65 -17.72 -10.51 10.36
N GLU A 66 -18.19 -9.38 10.90
CA GLU A 66 -19.40 -8.71 10.43
C GLU A 66 -19.32 -8.30 8.95
N THR A 67 -18.15 -7.78 8.52
CA THR A 67 -17.93 -7.41 7.12
C THR A 67 -17.97 -8.61 6.19
N LYS A 68 -17.46 -9.78 6.61
CA LYS A 68 -17.54 -11.02 5.83
C LYS A 68 -18.95 -11.57 5.67
N LEU A 69 -19.83 -11.29 6.64
CA LEU A 69 -21.25 -11.72 6.57
C LEU A 69 -22.08 -10.81 5.65
N THR A 70 -21.59 -9.60 5.35
CA THR A 70 -22.30 -8.70 4.44
C THR A 70 -22.00 -9.11 3.00
N PRO A 71 -22.98 -9.51 2.21
CA PRO A 71 -22.76 -9.86 0.82
C PRO A 71 -22.22 -8.65 0.05
N PRO A 72 -21.36 -8.88 -0.96
CA PRO A 72 -20.85 -7.79 -1.78
C PRO A 72 -22.02 -7.07 -2.48
N ARG A 73 -21.96 -5.74 -2.49
CA ARG A 73 -23.01 -4.90 -3.12
C ARG A 73 -23.06 -5.05 -4.63
N TYR A 74 -21.94 -5.45 -5.24
CA TYR A 74 -21.79 -5.59 -6.69
C TYR A 74 -21.12 -6.92 -7.01
N ASP A 75 -21.58 -7.54 -8.09
CA ASP A 75 -20.82 -8.60 -8.73
C ASP A 75 -19.62 -7.98 -9.46
N SER A 76 -18.43 -8.41 -9.11
CA SER A 76 -17.22 -7.82 -9.65
C SER A 76 -16.43 -8.81 -10.50
N VAL A 77 -16.09 -8.43 -11.70
CA VAL A 77 -15.10 -9.13 -12.54
C VAL A 77 -13.74 -8.49 -12.28
N ARG A 78 -12.77 -9.31 -11.89
CA ARG A 78 -11.42 -8.83 -11.55
C ARG A 78 -10.42 -9.34 -12.56
N ILE A 79 -9.74 -8.42 -13.24
CA ILE A 79 -8.71 -8.72 -14.22
C ILE A 79 -7.37 -8.23 -13.65
N GLY A 80 -6.42 -9.14 -13.50
CA GLY A 80 -5.07 -8.85 -13.04
C GLY A 80 -4.11 -8.80 -14.22
N LEU A 81 -3.21 -7.82 -14.21
CA LEU A 81 -2.17 -7.66 -15.21
C LEU A 81 -0.80 -7.92 -14.57
N ALA A 82 -0.06 -8.86 -15.09
CA ALA A 82 1.29 -9.16 -14.62
C ALA A 82 2.24 -9.41 -15.79
N TYR A 83 3.52 -9.48 -15.53
CA TYR A 83 4.48 -10.00 -16.49
C TYR A 83 4.66 -11.50 -16.29
N GLU A 84 4.82 -12.24 -17.37
CA GLU A 84 5.19 -13.65 -17.35
C GLU A 84 6.57 -13.83 -16.73
N ASP A 85 7.52 -13.02 -17.17
CA ASP A 85 8.90 -13.00 -16.67
C ASP A 85 9.14 -11.89 -15.64
N ARG A 86 9.85 -12.22 -14.56
CA ARG A 86 10.14 -11.28 -13.47
C ARG A 86 11.15 -10.20 -13.87
N ASP A 87 12.07 -10.53 -14.75
CA ASP A 87 13.10 -9.57 -15.16
C ASP A 87 12.54 -8.58 -16.17
N ASP A 88 11.55 -9.00 -16.98
CA ASP A 88 10.77 -8.07 -17.81
C ASP A 88 10.00 -7.08 -16.96
N MET A 89 9.38 -7.55 -15.86
CA MET A 89 8.72 -6.67 -14.89
C MET A 89 9.69 -5.67 -14.26
N LYS A 90 10.86 -6.13 -13.82
CA LYS A 90 11.89 -5.25 -13.22
C LYS A 90 12.35 -4.19 -14.22
N ARG A 91 12.68 -4.58 -15.46
CA ARG A 91 13.08 -3.66 -16.53
C ARG A 91 12.03 -2.61 -16.81
N ALA A 92 10.74 -3.01 -16.83
CA ALA A 92 9.64 -2.09 -17.07
C ALA A 92 9.46 -1.10 -15.90
N ILE A 93 9.69 -1.54 -14.67
CA ILE A 93 9.66 -0.68 -13.48
C ILE A 93 10.81 0.31 -13.53
N ASP A 94 12.03 -0.17 -13.79
CA ASP A 94 13.22 0.68 -13.83
C ASP A 94 13.09 1.75 -14.93
N LEU A 95 12.67 1.37 -16.14
CA LEU A 95 12.39 2.31 -17.23
C LEU A 95 11.31 3.34 -16.87
N ARG A 96 10.28 2.92 -16.13
CA ARG A 96 9.26 3.86 -15.66
C ARG A 96 9.85 4.90 -14.70
N VAL A 97 10.72 4.46 -13.78
CA VAL A 97 11.39 5.38 -12.84
C VAL A 97 12.28 6.36 -13.61
N ASP A 98 13.07 5.88 -14.58
CA ASP A 98 13.91 6.74 -15.41
C ASP A 98 13.07 7.83 -16.11
N LYS A 99 11.93 7.45 -16.70
CA LYS A 99 10.99 8.41 -17.32
C LYS A 99 10.38 9.39 -16.33
N MET A 100 10.08 8.98 -15.11
CA MET A 100 9.59 9.89 -14.06
C MET A 100 10.66 10.92 -13.69
N VAL A 101 11.91 10.50 -13.59
CA VAL A 101 13.05 11.38 -13.32
C VAL A 101 13.28 12.37 -14.48
N GLU A 102 13.25 11.88 -15.71
CA GLU A 102 13.36 12.70 -16.93
C GLU A 102 12.22 13.72 -17.04
N ALA A 103 11.01 13.34 -16.61
CA ALA A 103 9.84 14.20 -16.58
C ALA A 103 9.85 15.25 -15.44
N GLY A 104 10.87 15.24 -14.56
CA GLY A 104 11.06 16.27 -13.54
C GLY A 104 10.56 15.89 -12.15
N LEU A 105 10.56 14.60 -11.76
CA LEU A 105 10.12 14.14 -10.43
C LEU A 105 10.73 14.94 -9.28
N PHE A 106 12.03 15.23 -9.32
CA PHE A 106 12.73 15.98 -8.27
C PHE A 106 12.29 17.45 -8.23
N ASP A 107 12.03 18.06 -9.39
CA ASP A 107 11.57 19.44 -9.49
C ASP A 107 10.12 19.57 -9.03
N GLU A 108 9.28 18.56 -9.31
CA GLU A 108 7.91 18.46 -8.78
C GLU A 108 7.91 18.48 -7.25
N VAL A 109 8.73 17.63 -6.61
CA VAL A 109 8.81 17.56 -5.14
C VAL A 109 9.33 18.89 -4.57
N ARG A 110 10.32 19.51 -5.19
CA ARG A 110 10.83 20.82 -4.79
C ARG A 110 9.73 21.89 -4.85
N ALA A 111 8.99 21.95 -5.96
CA ALA A 111 7.91 22.91 -6.13
C ALA A 111 6.78 22.72 -5.10
N LEU A 112 6.46 21.48 -4.72
CA LEU A 112 5.50 21.20 -3.66
C LEU A 112 5.98 21.71 -2.29
N LEU A 113 7.26 21.53 -1.96
CA LEU A 113 7.84 22.09 -0.74
C LEU A 113 7.84 23.62 -0.74
N ASP A 114 8.22 24.23 -1.86
CA ASP A 114 8.26 25.68 -2.03
C ASP A 114 6.85 26.30 -1.94
N SER A 115 5.81 25.53 -2.28
CA SER A 115 4.42 25.92 -2.07
C SER A 115 3.94 25.86 -0.62
N GLY A 116 4.79 25.41 0.31
CA GLY A 116 4.49 25.30 1.74
C GLY A 116 3.89 23.95 2.17
N LEU A 117 3.94 22.92 1.32
CA LEU A 117 3.47 21.58 1.71
C LEU A 117 4.39 21.01 2.82
N PRO A 118 3.84 20.59 3.98
CA PRO A 118 4.64 20.02 5.05
C PRO A 118 5.31 18.70 4.63
N ARG A 119 6.54 18.45 5.11
CA ARG A 119 7.34 17.26 4.78
C ARG A 119 6.79 15.94 5.35
N ASP A 120 6.01 16.02 6.42
CA ASP A 120 5.46 14.89 7.16
C ASP A 120 4.10 14.42 6.67
N VAL A 121 3.51 15.10 5.67
CA VAL A 121 2.23 14.66 5.09
C VAL A 121 2.35 13.29 4.41
N THR A 122 1.25 12.54 4.42
CA THR A 122 1.21 11.18 3.88
C THR A 122 1.68 11.10 2.43
N ALA A 123 1.40 12.10 1.60
CA ALA A 123 1.83 12.15 0.20
C ALA A 123 3.36 12.10 0.07
N MET A 124 4.10 12.77 0.96
CA MET A 124 5.57 12.79 0.96
C MET A 124 6.20 11.45 1.40
N GLN A 125 5.40 10.51 1.90
CA GLN A 125 5.85 9.14 2.21
C GLN A 125 5.74 8.18 1.02
N ALA A 126 5.22 8.64 -0.14
CA ALA A 126 5.13 7.83 -1.34
C ALA A 126 6.52 7.49 -1.88
N ILE A 127 6.63 6.29 -2.48
CA ILE A 127 7.87 5.89 -3.19
C ILE A 127 8.11 6.88 -4.34
N GLY A 128 9.30 7.40 -4.42
CA GLY A 128 9.69 8.47 -5.32
C GLY A 128 9.80 9.80 -4.60
N TYR A 129 8.79 10.21 -3.84
CA TYR A 129 8.81 11.48 -3.10
C TYR A 129 9.72 11.42 -1.88
N LYS A 130 9.66 10.32 -1.12
CA LYS A 130 10.52 10.13 0.04
C LYS A 130 12.01 10.14 -0.32
N GLU A 131 12.38 9.46 -1.38
CA GLU A 131 13.75 9.39 -1.87
C GLU A 131 14.19 10.73 -2.50
N ALA A 132 13.26 11.43 -3.18
CA ALA A 132 13.52 12.78 -3.68
C ALA A 132 13.77 13.78 -2.53
N LEU A 133 13.03 13.67 -1.41
CA LEU A 133 13.30 14.46 -0.20
C LEU A 133 14.71 14.22 0.31
N ALA A 134 15.15 12.97 0.44
CA ALA A 134 16.51 12.66 0.91
C ALA A 134 17.60 13.29 0.03
N TYR A 135 17.41 13.31 -1.29
CA TYR A 135 18.28 14.02 -2.21
C TYR A 135 18.25 15.54 -2.00
N LEU A 136 17.05 16.13 -1.90
CA LEU A 136 16.88 17.59 -1.72
C LEU A 136 17.43 18.08 -0.38
N ASP A 137 17.45 17.22 0.63
CA ASP A 137 18.01 17.48 1.96
C ASP A 137 19.54 17.24 2.02
N GLY A 138 20.15 16.73 0.94
CA GLY A 138 21.58 16.42 0.88
C GLY A 138 21.96 15.14 1.63
N GLU A 139 20.99 14.30 1.99
CA GLU A 139 21.20 13.03 2.69
C GLU A 139 21.63 11.90 1.73
N ALA A 140 21.34 12.03 0.43
CA ALA A 140 21.72 11.08 -0.61
C ALA A 140 22.14 11.78 -1.89
N ALA A 141 23.02 11.14 -2.67
CA ALA A 141 23.30 11.58 -4.04
C ALA A 141 22.08 11.32 -4.95
N ARG A 142 22.00 12.07 -6.04
CA ARG A 142 20.87 11.95 -6.99
C ARG A 142 20.72 10.54 -7.53
N GLU A 143 21.82 9.94 -7.92
CA GLU A 143 21.89 8.57 -8.47
C GLU A 143 21.46 7.54 -7.42
N GLU A 144 21.89 7.70 -6.17
CA GLU A 144 21.49 6.84 -5.05
C GLU A 144 19.98 6.92 -4.79
N ALA A 145 19.39 8.12 -4.83
CA ALA A 145 17.96 8.30 -4.70
C ALA A 145 17.19 7.60 -5.84
N ILE A 146 17.66 7.70 -7.08
CA ILE A 146 17.06 7.02 -8.24
C ILE A 146 17.11 5.49 -8.08
N ASP A 147 18.25 4.94 -7.68
CA ASP A 147 18.41 3.51 -7.46
C ASP A 147 17.54 2.99 -6.32
N GLU A 148 17.39 3.78 -5.26
CA GLU A 148 16.48 3.43 -4.16
C GLU A 148 15.01 3.47 -4.60
N ILE A 149 14.59 4.45 -5.42
CA ILE A 149 13.23 4.48 -6.01
C ILE A 149 12.98 3.20 -6.83
N LYS A 150 13.93 2.79 -7.68
CA LYS A 150 13.85 1.55 -8.46
C LYS A 150 13.72 0.33 -7.56
N LEU A 151 14.57 0.23 -6.55
CA LEU A 151 14.57 -0.88 -5.59
C LEU A 151 13.23 -0.97 -4.84
N ARG A 152 12.75 0.13 -4.27
CA ARG A 152 11.48 0.20 -3.53
C ARG A 152 10.29 -0.12 -4.43
N SER A 153 10.28 0.38 -5.65
CA SER A 153 9.23 0.10 -6.63
C SER A 153 9.15 -1.38 -6.99
N ARG A 154 10.31 -2.04 -7.22
CA ARG A 154 10.37 -3.50 -7.45
C ARG A 154 9.88 -4.31 -6.24
N GLN A 155 10.29 -3.91 -5.04
CA GLN A 155 9.82 -4.54 -3.79
C GLN A 155 8.30 -4.38 -3.61
N TYR A 156 7.78 -3.19 -3.93
CA TYR A 156 6.35 -2.91 -3.84
C TYR A 156 5.55 -3.76 -4.83
N ALA A 157 5.98 -3.83 -6.09
CA ALA A 157 5.36 -4.69 -7.10
C ALA A 157 5.35 -6.17 -6.68
N LYS A 158 6.44 -6.69 -6.09
CA LYS A 158 6.48 -8.05 -5.54
C LYS A 158 5.43 -8.26 -4.44
N ARG A 159 5.29 -7.30 -3.52
CA ARG A 159 4.28 -7.38 -2.44
C ARG A 159 2.87 -7.34 -3.00
N GLN A 160 2.58 -6.46 -3.97
CA GLN A 160 1.28 -6.39 -4.65
C GLN A 160 0.91 -7.73 -5.29
N LEU A 161 1.80 -8.32 -6.08
CA LEU A 161 1.55 -9.61 -6.73
C LEU A 161 1.35 -10.73 -5.71
N THR A 162 2.12 -10.74 -4.62
CA THR A 162 1.95 -11.74 -3.55
C THR A 162 0.58 -11.63 -2.88
N TRP A 163 0.08 -10.42 -2.70
CA TRP A 163 -1.23 -10.17 -2.10
C TRP A 163 -2.36 -10.54 -3.07
N LEU A 164 -2.28 -10.06 -4.32
CA LEU A 164 -3.31 -10.29 -5.33
C LEU A 164 -3.45 -11.77 -5.72
N ARG A 165 -2.35 -12.53 -5.74
CA ARG A 165 -2.39 -13.98 -6.05
C ARG A 165 -3.12 -14.84 -5.01
N ARG A 166 -3.43 -14.28 -3.84
CA ARG A 166 -4.27 -14.96 -2.84
C ARG A 166 -5.75 -14.96 -3.20
N ASP A 167 -6.14 -14.13 -4.14
CA ASP A 167 -7.51 -14.02 -4.62
C ASP A 167 -7.71 -14.93 -5.84
N PRO A 168 -8.45 -16.07 -5.69
CA PRO A 168 -8.69 -17.00 -6.79
C PRO A 168 -9.65 -16.45 -7.85
N GLY A 169 -10.36 -15.36 -7.55
CA GLY A 169 -11.32 -14.74 -8.47
C GLY A 169 -10.67 -13.74 -9.44
N ILE A 170 -9.35 -13.64 -9.49
CA ILE A 170 -8.67 -12.77 -10.45
C ILE A 170 -8.35 -13.56 -11.72
N HIS A 171 -8.83 -13.06 -12.85
CA HIS A 171 -8.45 -13.51 -14.19
C HIS A 171 -7.16 -12.85 -14.60
N TRP A 172 -6.07 -13.62 -14.68
CA TRP A 172 -4.75 -13.07 -14.93
C TRP A 172 -4.42 -13.02 -16.42
N PHE A 173 -4.06 -11.83 -16.92
CA PHE A 173 -3.37 -11.64 -18.20
C PHE A 173 -1.88 -11.44 -17.95
N TYR A 174 -1.05 -12.18 -18.67
CA TYR A 174 0.40 -12.09 -18.53
C TYR A 174 1.03 -11.44 -19.76
N TRP A 175 1.66 -10.29 -19.54
CA TRP A 175 2.49 -9.64 -20.54
C TRP A 175 3.73 -10.49 -20.82
N LYS A 176 4.06 -10.67 -22.09
CA LYS A 176 5.39 -11.08 -22.54
C LYS A 176 6.32 -9.86 -22.45
N LYS A 177 7.53 -10.00 -23.03
CA LYS A 177 8.56 -8.94 -23.03
C LYS A 177 8.02 -7.56 -23.47
N THR A 178 7.15 -7.53 -24.47
CA THR A 178 6.50 -6.31 -24.98
C THR A 178 5.04 -6.29 -24.55
N ARG A 179 4.57 -5.15 -24.07
CA ARG A 179 3.16 -4.93 -23.78
C ARG A 179 2.40 -4.68 -25.08
N ILE A 180 1.55 -5.63 -25.45
CA ILE A 180 0.67 -5.52 -26.60
C ILE A 180 -0.75 -5.25 -26.09
N LEU A 181 -1.17 -3.98 -26.12
CA LEU A 181 -2.44 -3.57 -25.56
C LEU A 181 -3.67 -4.24 -26.22
N PRO A 182 -3.72 -4.42 -27.56
CA PRO A 182 -4.80 -5.18 -28.21
C PRO A 182 -5.02 -6.57 -27.64
N ASP A 183 -3.97 -7.33 -27.33
CA ASP A 183 -4.10 -8.68 -26.77
C ASP A 183 -4.75 -8.66 -25.38
N CYS A 184 -4.34 -7.71 -24.55
CA CYS A 184 -4.94 -7.51 -23.23
C CYS A 184 -6.40 -7.08 -23.32
N LEU A 185 -6.72 -6.20 -24.27
CA LEU A 185 -8.10 -5.76 -24.50
C LEU A 185 -8.98 -6.93 -24.96
N ALA A 186 -8.53 -7.74 -25.92
CA ALA A 186 -9.24 -8.93 -26.40
C ALA A 186 -9.51 -9.90 -25.25
N PHE A 187 -8.48 -10.22 -24.44
CA PHE A 187 -8.63 -11.05 -23.24
C PHE A 187 -9.66 -10.49 -22.26
N SER A 188 -9.58 -9.19 -21.97
CA SER A 188 -10.50 -8.54 -21.04
C SER A 188 -11.95 -8.58 -21.55
N THR A 189 -12.15 -8.34 -22.84
CA THR A 189 -13.47 -8.42 -23.49
C THR A 189 -14.05 -9.83 -23.42
N GLU A 190 -13.25 -10.86 -23.70
CA GLU A 190 -13.67 -12.26 -23.59
C GLU A 190 -14.13 -12.60 -22.17
N ILE A 191 -13.35 -12.20 -21.15
CA ILE A 191 -13.75 -12.40 -19.76
C ILE A 191 -15.06 -11.69 -19.44
N LEU A 192 -15.21 -10.43 -19.83
CA LEU A 192 -16.45 -9.66 -19.59
C LEU A 192 -17.66 -10.30 -20.23
N HIS A 193 -17.54 -10.78 -21.48
CA HIS A 193 -18.62 -11.51 -22.16
C HIS A 193 -19.02 -12.79 -21.41
N THR A 194 -18.05 -13.52 -20.82
CA THR A 194 -18.32 -14.72 -20.01
C THR A 194 -19.21 -14.40 -18.80
N TYR A 195 -19.15 -13.18 -18.30
CA TYR A 195 -19.95 -12.67 -17.18
C TYR A 195 -21.21 -11.90 -17.63
N GLY A 196 -21.54 -11.93 -18.94
CA GLY A 196 -22.73 -11.27 -19.49
C GLY A 196 -22.64 -9.76 -19.55
N VAL A 197 -21.45 -9.20 -19.51
CA VAL A 197 -21.20 -7.77 -19.71
C VAL A 197 -20.91 -7.54 -21.19
N SER A 198 -21.79 -6.80 -21.85
CA SER A 198 -21.67 -6.42 -23.29
C SER A 198 -21.07 -5.04 -23.42
#